data_8edeeaba1f9709ff565e5b79f630be9e
#
_entry.id   8edeeaba1f9709ff565e5b79f630be9e
#
_cell.length_a   1.000
_cell.length_b   1.000
_cell.length_c   1.000
_cell.angle_alpha   90.00
_cell.angle_beta   90.00
_cell.angle_gamma   90.00
#
_symmetry.space_group_name_H-M   'P 1'
#
loop_
_entity.id
_entity.type
_entity.pdbx_description
1 polymer ?
#
loop_
_entity_poly.entity_id
_entity_poly.type
_entity_poly.pdbx_seq_one_letter_code
_entity_poly.pdbx_strand_id
1 'polypeptide(L)'
;MFAKKLVATGLAILVTLGLTACDPPMPPELLATQAEQSVTCVDGDLTVATPAAISDVMDGWASSLTEACNGTTLTKLDGADEAAQAIISMDGQISPKCKPFAEFPIAIDGGVVAYALADAPTLNLTPQNIQDIFSGKVTNWSDPSLAAANPDASLPSLPIHVVGGPQQIAVDALASWFKKLGVDFKPSLAKVSAKDDGAALATMAEGDIAITSFSNALYAFSTVAAVAVGKNAATDNAIADIGGIQRGADTSGTAPGQGEAPAYAGTYPINMYLCGADNQVARAVGRYLVRQDAQGSLGAAVVAPMPESVRIKAIAVVEKGLPKPKN
;
A
#
# COMPACT_ATOMS: atom_id res chain seq x y z
N MET A 1 -88.43 -40.99 -7.59
CA MET A 1 -87.72 -42.17 -7.12
C MET A 1 -86.41 -41.73 -6.40
N PHE A 2 -86.21 -42.22 -5.24
CA PHE A 2 -85.35 -41.82 -4.19
C PHE A 2 -83.90 -41.57 -4.55
N ALA A 3 -83.32 -40.37 -4.12
CA ALA A 3 -81.92 -40.07 -4.09
C ALA A 3 -81.48 -40.00 -2.63
N LYS A 4 -80.53 -40.87 -2.20
CA LYS A 4 -79.92 -40.89 -0.87
C LYS A 4 -78.77 -39.90 -0.85
N LYS A 5 -78.81 -38.97 0.15
CA LYS A 5 -77.77 -38.11 0.57
C LYS A 5 -76.77 -38.92 1.37
N LEU A 6 -75.47 -38.86 1.02
CA LEU A 6 -74.33 -39.25 1.87
C LEU A 6 -73.57 -37.98 2.23
N VAL A 7 -73.60 -37.67 3.52
CA VAL A 7 -72.78 -36.61 4.15
C VAL A 7 -71.47 -37.28 4.55
N ALA A 8 -70.37 -36.81 3.92
CA ALA A 8 -69.01 -37.19 4.33
C ALA A 8 -68.36 -36.02 5.08
N THR A 9 -68.27 -36.18 6.40
CA THR A 9 -67.57 -35.28 7.30
C THR A 9 -66.07 -35.48 7.12
N GLY A 10 -65.41 -34.62 6.39
CA GLY A 10 -63.94 -34.60 6.25
C GLY A 10 -63.31 -33.83 7.37
N LEU A 11 -62.61 -34.53 8.28
CA LEU A 11 -61.80 -33.97 9.32
C LEU A 11 -60.48 -33.42 8.70
N ALA A 12 -60.39 -32.10 8.54
CA ALA A 12 -59.16 -31.46 8.09
C ALA A 12 -58.14 -31.40 9.25
N ILE A 13 -57.17 -32.30 9.22
CA ILE A 13 -55.98 -32.21 10.09
C ILE A 13 -55.07 -31.17 9.47
N LEU A 14 -55.03 -29.96 10.04
CA LEU A 14 -53.98 -28.98 9.79
C LEU A 14 -52.66 -29.48 10.39
N VAL A 15 -51.83 -30.09 9.56
CA VAL A 15 -50.43 -30.32 9.86
C VAL A 15 -49.72 -29.01 9.67
N THR A 16 -49.55 -28.25 10.76
CA THR A 16 -48.57 -27.12 10.82
C THR A 16 -47.18 -27.73 10.81
N LEU A 17 -46.63 -27.96 9.65
CA LEU A 17 -45.20 -28.16 9.47
C LEU A 17 -44.51 -26.85 9.87
N GLY A 18 -44.06 -26.82 11.12
CA GLY A 18 -43.07 -25.81 11.53
C GLY A 18 -41.83 -25.95 10.67
N LEU A 19 -41.74 -25.14 9.63
CA LEU A 19 -40.51 -24.88 8.96
C LEU A 19 -39.60 -24.11 9.94
N THR A 20 -38.94 -24.84 10.84
CA THR A 20 -37.69 -24.35 11.39
C THR A 20 -36.74 -24.35 10.20
N ALA A 21 -36.69 -23.25 9.47
CA ALA A 21 -35.61 -22.98 8.52
C ALA A 21 -34.33 -22.95 9.36
N CYS A 22 -33.67 -24.11 9.49
CA CYS A 22 -32.27 -24.11 9.82
C CYS A 22 -31.57 -23.44 8.67
N ASP A 23 -31.35 -22.12 8.80
CA ASP A 23 -30.44 -21.42 7.93
C ASP A 23 -29.13 -22.22 7.91
N PRO A 24 -28.64 -22.67 6.78
CA PRO A 24 -27.38 -23.39 6.74
C PRO A 24 -26.31 -22.51 7.40
N PRO A 25 -25.42 -23.08 8.20
CA PRO A 25 -24.37 -22.30 8.84
C PRO A 25 -23.62 -21.52 7.75
N MET A 26 -23.47 -20.22 7.99
CA MET A 26 -22.81 -19.32 7.04
C MET A 26 -21.40 -19.85 6.73
N PRO A 27 -20.98 -19.91 5.47
CA PRO A 27 -19.64 -20.35 5.12
C PRO A 27 -18.58 -19.57 5.90
N PRO A 28 -17.49 -20.20 6.36
CA PRO A 28 -16.45 -19.55 7.16
C PRO A 28 -15.89 -18.25 6.50
N GLU A 29 -15.84 -18.22 5.18
CA GLU A 29 -15.40 -17.05 4.41
C GLU A 29 -16.37 -15.86 4.52
N LEU A 30 -17.69 -16.12 4.52
CA LEU A 30 -18.68 -15.07 4.75
C LEU A 30 -18.71 -14.60 6.19
N LEU A 31 -18.51 -15.51 7.16
CA LEU A 31 -18.36 -15.14 8.57
C LEU A 31 -17.11 -14.27 8.79
N ALA A 32 -16.00 -14.61 8.15
CA ALA A 32 -14.78 -13.79 8.19
C ALA A 32 -15.03 -12.42 7.58
N THR A 33 -15.69 -12.33 6.42
CA THR A 33 -16.06 -11.06 5.78
C THR A 33 -17.00 -10.23 6.64
N GLN A 34 -18.00 -10.82 7.29
CA GLN A 34 -18.87 -10.11 8.22
C GLN A 34 -18.13 -9.62 9.48
N ALA A 35 -17.26 -10.45 10.05
CA ALA A 35 -16.43 -10.05 11.18
C ALA A 35 -15.50 -8.88 10.81
N GLU A 36 -15.00 -8.88 9.59
CA GLU A 36 -14.22 -7.79 9.02
C GLU A 36 -15.02 -6.49 8.82
N GLN A 37 -16.28 -6.60 8.44
CA GLN A 37 -17.16 -5.45 8.26
C GLN A 37 -17.65 -4.86 9.57
N SER A 38 -17.56 -5.57 10.68
CA SER A 38 -17.94 -5.06 11.99
C SER A 38 -16.98 -3.96 12.44
N VAL A 39 -17.52 -2.80 12.83
CA VAL A 39 -16.75 -1.72 13.43
C VAL A 39 -16.76 -1.88 14.93
N THR A 40 -15.59 -1.96 15.57
CA THR A 40 -15.48 -1.91 17.02
C THR A 40 -15.40 -0.46 17.43
N CYS A 41 -16.48 0.09 17.97
CA CYS A 41 -16.50 1.46 18.49
C CYS A 41 -16.00 1.52 19.93
N VAL A 42 -15.12 2.46 20.20
CA VAL A 42 -14.65 2.82 21.54
C VAL A 42 -14.67 4.33 21.65
N ASP A 43 -15.46 4.86 22.55
CA ASP A 43 -15.60 6.31 22.72
C ASP A 43 -14.30 6.97 23.15
N GLY A 44 -13.98 8.09 22.53
CA GLY A 44 -12.79 8.88 22.82
C GLY A 44 -12.16 9.51 21.57
N ASP A 45 -11.10 10.28 21.80
CA ASP A 45 -10.41 11.04 20.77
C ASP A 45 -9.03 10.44 20.49
N LEU A 46 -8.65 10.37 19.21
CA LEU A 46 -7.32 10.03 18.76
C LEU A 46 -6.77 11.10 17.84
N THR A 47 -5.59 11.63 18.14
CA THR A 47 -4.84 12.50 17.25
C THR A 47 -3.79 11.72 16.48
N VAL A 48 -3.74 11.90 15.16
CA VAL A 48 -2.84 11.17 14.26
C VAL A 48 -1.99 12.14 13.44
N ALA A 49 -0.68 12.10 13.64
CA ALA A 49 0.26 12.78 12.75
C ALA A 49 0.26 12.08 11.39
N THR A 50 -0.12 12.81 10.35
CA THR A 50 -0.44 12.27 9.03
C THR A 50 0.45 12.90 7.96
N PRO A 51 1.17 12.11 7.15
CA PRO A 51 1.94 12.63 6.02
C PRO A 51 1.02 13.08 4.87
N ALA A 52 1.51 14.03 4.07
CA ALA A 52 0.75 14.62 2.96
C ALA A 52 0.20 13.58 1.98
N ALA A 53 0.96 12.51 1.70
CA ALA A 53 0.58 11.45 0.76
C ALA A 53 -0.73 10.71 1.10
N ILE A 54 -1.17 10.72 2.36
CA ILE A 54 -2.42 10.10 2.83
C ILE A 54 -3.36 11.08 3.52
N SER A 55 -3.09 12.38 3.43
CA SER A 55 -3.85 13.41 4.14
C SER A 55 -5.33 13.42 3.75
N ASP A 56 -5.63 13.39 2.45
CA ASP A 56 -7.01 13.43 1.95
C ASP A 56 -7.79 12.15 2.30
N VAL A 57 -7.11 11.00 2.24
CA VAL A 57 -7.71 9.72 2.62
C VAL A 57 -7.99 9.70 4.12
N MET A 58 -7.11 10.28 4.94
CA MET A 58 -7.30 10.38 6.39
C MET A 58 -8.56 11.20 6.73
N ASP A 59 -8.83 12.30 6.02
CA ASP A 59 -10.05 13.08 6.20
C ASP A 59 -11.31 12.27 5.88
N GLY A 60 -11.26 11.47 4.81
CA GLY A 60 -12.31 10.51 4.46
C GLY A 60 -12.52 9.45 5.53
N TRP A 61 -11.46 8.88 6.05
CA TRP A 61 -11.50 7.88 7.13
C TRP A 61 -12.06 8.48 8.42
N ALA A 62 -11.65 9.70 8.79
CA ALA A 62 -12.15 10.39 9.98
C ALA A 62 -13.66 10.63 9.90
N SER A 63 -14.15 11.09 8.74
CA SER A 63 -15.57 11.30 8.48
C SER A 63 -16.37 10.01 8.59
N SER A 64 -15.95 8.97 7.88
CA SER A 64 -16.64 7.68 7.86
C SER A 64 -16.60 6.96 9.22
N LEU A 65 -15.50 7.11 9.98
CA LEU A 65 -15.40 6.58 11.33
C LEU A 65 -16.41 7.26 12.27
N THR A 66 -16.54 8.58 12.19
CA THR A 66 -17.50 9.35 13.00
C THR A 66 -18.95 8.95 12.68
N GLU A 67 -19.26 8.68 11.41
CA GLU A 67 -20.59 8.16 11.01
C GLU A 67 -20.85 6.77 11.58
N ALA A 68 -19.84 5.90 11.57
CA ALA A 68 -19.96 4.54 12.09
C ALA A 68 -19.97 4.47 13.64
N CYS A 69 -19.25 5.40 14.30
CA CYS A 69 -19.01 5.41 15.75
C CYS A 69 -19.16 6.83 16.30
N ASN A 70 -20.36 7.22 16.74
CA ASN A 70 -20.68 8.59 17.21
C ASN A 70 -19.80 9.12 18.34
N GLY A 71 -19.21 8.22 19.15
CA GLY A 71 -18.38 8.58 20.30
C GLY A 71 -16.89 8.57 20.00
N THR A 72 -16.47 8.25 18.77
CA THR A 72 -15.05 8.15 18.39
C THR A 72 -14.69 9.32 17.48
N THR A 73 -13.68 10.10 17.87
CA THR A 73 -13.16 11.20 17.05
C THR A 73 -11.74 10.89 16.59
N LEU A 74 -11.49 11.00 15.28
CA LEU A 74 -10.17 10.93 14.69
C LEU A 74 -9.78 12.32 14.20
N THR A 75 -8.75 12.90 14.81
CA THR A 75 -8.23 14.23 14.44
C THR A 75 -6.89 14.10 13.74
N LYS A 76 -6.85 14.53 12.51
CA LYS A 76 -5.62 14.62 11.72
C LYS A 76 -4.77 15.81 12.20
N LEU A 77 -3.47 15.56 12.34
CA LEU A 77 -2.44 16.59 12.52
C LEU A 77 -1.49 16.52 11.32
N ASP A 78 -1.19 17.65 10.72
CA ASP A 78 -0.31 17.72 9.56
C ASP A 78 1.15 17.50 9.97
N GLY A 79 1.82 16.55 9.31
CA GLY A 79 3.22 16.24 9.54
C GLY A 79 3.50 15.51 10.85
N ALA A 80 4.75 15.58 11.30
CA ALA A 80 5.21 14.93 12.54
C ALA A 80 4.95 15.85 13.74
N ASP A 81 3.78 15.75 14.36
CA ASP A 81 3.47 16.45 15.60
C ASP A 81 3.88 15.59 16.82
N GLU A 82 4.71 16.18 17.69
CA GLU A 82 5.17 15.51 18.92
C GLU A 82 4.05 15.25 19.96
N ALA A 83 2.90 15.91 19.79
CA ALA A 83 1.72 15.71 20.63
C ALA A 83 0.77 14.64 20.11
N ALA A 84 1.03 14.05 18.93
CA ALA A 84 0.18 13.05 18.35
C ALA A 84 0.17 11.75 19.18
N GLN A 85 -1.02 11.18 19.37
CA GLN A 85 -1.21 9.90 20.02
C GLN A 85 -0.93 8.71 19.08
N ALA A 86 -0.92 8.97 17.77
CA ALA A 86 -0.47 8.02 16.77
C ALA A 86 0.28 8.76 15.65
N ILE A 87 1.22 8.08 15.02
CA ILE A 87 2.03 8.62 13.93
C ILE A 87 1.97 7.67 12.75
N ILE A 88 1.70 8.20 11.56
CA ILE A 88 1.91 7.48 10.30
C ILE A 88 3.25 7.94 9.73
N SER A 89 4.15 7.00 9.52
CA SER A 89 5.49 7.31 9.01
C SER A 89 5.71 6.69 7.63
N MET A 90 6.14 7.54 6.69
CA MET A 90 6.49 7.15 5.32
C MET A 90 7.91 6.56 5.24
N ASP A 91 8.77 6.87 6.19
CA ASP A 91 10.21 6.53 6.17
C ASP A 91 10.64 5.66 7.36
N GLY A 92 9.69 5.25 8.20
CA GLY A 92 9.96 4.51 9.42
C GLY A 92 10.49 5.36 10.58
N GLN A 93 10.66 6.69 10.38
CA GLN A 93 11.09 7.59 11.44
C GLN A 93 9.89 8.09 12.24
N ILE A 94 10.02 8.10 13.55
CA ILE A 94 8.99 8.62 14.47
C ILE A 94 9.60 9.57 15.49
N SER A 95 8.77 10.44 16.06
CA SER A 95 9.20 11.31 17.14
C SER A 95 9.80 10.52 18.29
N PRO A 96 10.94 10.94 18.88
CA PRO A 96 11.51 10.31 20.07
C PRO A 96 10.58 10.29 21.28
N LYS A 97 9.55 11.15 21.29
CA LYS A 97 8.52 11.19 22.34
C LYS A 97 7.47 10.09 22.17
N CYS A 98 7.27 9.60 20.95
CA CYS A 98 6.43 8.44 20.70
C CYS A 98 7.11 7.17 21.25
N LYS A 99 6.47 6.54 22.24
CA LYS A 99 6.84 5.21 22.73
C LYS A 99 5.76 4.27 22.23
N PRO A 100 5.96 3.60 21.08
CA PRO A 100 4.88 2.82 20.49
C PRO A 100 4.56 1.58 21.33
N PHE A 101 3.28 1.39 21.64
CA PHE A 101 2.77 0.14 22.20
C PHE A 101 2.25 -0.83 21.13
N ALA A 102 2.01 -0.31 19.92
CA ALA A 102 1.70 -1.11 18.73
C ALA A 102 2.24 -0.42 17.48
N GLU A 103 2.67 -1.26 16.54
CA GLU A 103 3.14 -0.86 15.22
C GLU A 103 2.53 -1.83 14.20
N PHE A 104 1.98 -1.30 13.11
CA PHE A 104 1.41 -2.11 12.04
C PHE A 104 1.37 -1.33 10.73
N PRO A 105 1.45 -2.02 9.58
CA PRO A 105 1.30 -1.38 8.28
C PRO A 105 -0.14 -0.93 8.05
N ILE A 106 -0.30 0.20 7.35
CA ILE A 106 -1.60 0.72 6.91
C ILE A 106 -1.67 0.96 5.41
N ALA A 107 -0.53 1.03 4.72
CA ALA A 107 -0.42 1.21 3.29
C ALA A 107 0.94 0.67 2.81
N ILE A 108 1.13 0.64 1.50
CA ILE A 108 2.38 0.25 0.84
C ILE A 108 2.85 1.39 -0.05
N ASP A 109 4.16 1.62 -0.04
CA ASP A 109 4.85 2.47 -1.00
C ASP A 109 6.02 1.70 -1.63
N GLY A 110 6.76 2.31 -2.55
CA GLY A 110 7.90 1.69 -3.20
C GLY A 110 9.04 2.67 -3.46
N GLY A 111 10.27 2.16 -3.43
CA GLY A 111 11.42 2.87 -3.97
C GLY A 111 11.41 2.77 -5.49
N VAL A 112 11.50 3.90 -6.19
CA VAL A 112 11.46 3.99 -7.66
C VAL A 112 12.58 4.86 -8.19
N VAL A 113 12.79 4.76 -9.50
CA VAL A 113 13.74 5.61 -10.23
C VAL A 113 12.94 6.57 -11.11
N ALA A 114 12.92 7.85 -10.75
CA ALA A 114 12.37 8.93 -11.56
C ALA A 114 13.42 9.46 -12.52
N TYR A 115 13.00 9.92 -13.72
CA TYR A 115 13.90 10.48 -14.72
C TYR A 115 13.21 11.56 -15.54
N ALA A 116 14.01 12.37 -16.23
CA ALA A 116 13.53 13.40 -17.14
C ALA A 116 14.24 13.26 -18.50
N LEU A 117 13.57 12.63 -19.46
CA LEU A 117 13.98 12.49 -20.87
C LEU A 117 12.76 12.72 -21.76
N ALA A 118 12.76 13.81 -22.53
CA ALA A 118 11.61 14.18 -23.37
C ALA A 118 11.33 13.16 -24.48
N ASP A 119 12.39 12.61 -25.09
CA ASP A 119 12.30 11.68 -26.21
C ASP A 119 12.20 10.21 -25.78
N ALA A 120 12.19 9.92 -24.49
CA ALA A 120 12.05 8.58 -23.95
C ALA A 120 10.93 8.52 -22.89
N PRO A 121 9.65 8.64 -23.28
CA PRO A 121 8.51 8.63 -22.36
C PRO A 121 8.36 7.29 -21.61
N THR A 122 8.96 6.23 -22.13
CA THR A 122 9.07 4.93 -21.48
C THR A 122 10.53 4.51 -21.45
N LEU A 123 11.08 4.31 -20.28
CA LEU A 123 12.48 3.89 -20.07
C LEU A 123 12.50 2.60 -19.26
N ASN A 124 13.26 1.62 -19.77
CA ASN A 124 13.53 0.38 -19.07
C ASN A 124 14.98 0.42 -18.53
N LEU A 125 15.14 0.15 -17.26
CA LEU A 125 16.45 0.03 -16.62
C LEU A 125 16.57 -1.32 -15.93
N THR A 126 17.62 -2.09 -16.28
CA THR A 126 17.92 -3.30 -15.48
C THR A 126 18.43 -2.91 -14.10
N PRO A 127 18.34 -3.77 -13.08
CA PRO A 127 18.97 -3.53 -11.79
C PRO A 127 20.45 -3.17 -11.89
N GLN A 128 21.18 -3.74 -12.89
CA GLN A 128 22.57 -3.43 -13.15
C GLN A 128 22.75 -2.03 -13.76
N ASN A 129 21.86 -1.61 -14.69
CA ASN A 129 21.89 -0.24 -15.20
C ASN A 129 21.71 0.78 -14.08
N ILE A 130 20.74 0.54 -13.19
CA ILE A 130 20.48 1.41 -12.04
C ILE A 130 21.72 1.46 -11.12
N GLN A 131 22.31 0.31 -10.80
CA GLN A 131 23.56 0.27 -10.02
C GLN A 131 24.70 1.06 -10.71
N ASP A 132 24.90 0.85 -12.01
CA ASP A 132 25.99 1.47 -12.76
C ASP A 132 25.82 2.98 -12.89
N ILE A 133 24.58 3.47 -13.06
CA ILE A 133 24.27 4.91 -13.04
C ILE A 133 24.56 5.50 -11.66
N PHE A 134 23.95 4.97 -10.62
CA PHE A 134 24.04 5.55 -9.28
C PHE A 134 25.39 5.31 -8.59
N SER A 135 26.26 4.48 -9.16
CA SER A 135 27.68 4.39 -8.77
C SER A 135 28.60 5.30 -9.59
N GLY A 136 28.10 5.95 -10.65
CA GLY A 136 28.87 6.81 -11.54
C GLY A 136 29.67 6.07 -12.61
N LYS A 137 29.42 4.79 -12.81
CA LYS A 137 30.05 4.01 -13.88
C LYS A 137 29.44 4.31 -15.26
N VAL A 138 28.12 4.52 -15.32
CA VAL A 138 27.38 5.00 -16.49
C VAL A 138 27.02 6.47 -16.24
N THR A 139 27.49 7.36 -17.12
CA THR A 139 27.38 8.82 -16.96
C THR A 139 26.72 9.51 -18.15
N ASN A 140 26.30 8.76 -19.17
CA ASN A 140 25.65 9.29 -20.36
C ASN A 140 24.47 8.42 -20.78
N TRP A 141 23.38 9.03 -21.18
CA TRP A 141 22.17 8.31 -21.59
C TRP A 141 22.37 7.48 -22.86
N SER A 142 23.32 7.84 -23.73
CA SER A 142 23.67 7.06 -24.93
C SER A 142 24.55 5.83 -24.64
N ASP A 143 24.77 5.47 -23.37
CA ASP A 143 25.58 4.28 -23.02
C ASP A 143 24.98 3.02 -23.65
N PRO A 144 25.82 2.15 -24.28
CA PRO A 144 25.35 0.93 -24.93
C PRO A 144 24.56 -0.02 -24.04
N SER A 145 24.83 -0.04 -22.73
CA SER A 145 24.10 -0.87 -21.78
C SER A 145 22.66 -0.39 -21.57
N LEU A 146 22.40 0.91 -21.65
CA LEU A 146 21.07 1.48 -21.59
C LEU A 146 20.32 1.26 -22.92
N ALA A 147 21.00 1.45 -24.05
CA ALA A 147 20.42 1.16 -25.37
C ALA A 147 19.99 -0.31 -25.50
N ALA A 148 20.77 -1.25 -24.94
CA ALA A 148 20.42 -2.68 -24.95
C ALA A 148 19.14 -3.01 -24.18
N ALA A 149 18.80 -2.24 -23.14
CA ALA A 149 17.56 -2.36 -22.40
C ALA A 149 16.38 -1.63 -23.05
N ASN A 150 16.65 -0.78 -24.04
CA ASN A 150 15.68 0.08 -24.73
C ASN A 150 15.87 0.03 -26.27
N PRO A 151 15.70 -1.14 -26.88
CA PRO A 151 16.03 -1.32 -28.31
C PRO A 151 15.19 -0.46 -29.26
N ASP A 152 13.99 -0.08 -28.83
CA ASP A 152 13.04 0.73 -29.62
C ASP A 152 13.13 2.23 -29.32
N ALA A 153 13.98 2.64 -28.37
CA ALA A 153 14.18 4.04 -27.99
C ALA A 153 15.52 4.57 -28.50
N SER A 154 15.52 5.81 -29.00
CA SER A 154 16.73 6.52 -29.30
C SER A 154 17.14 7.37 -28.10
N LEU A 155 18.01 6.82 -27.25
CA LEU A 155 18.46 7.54 -26.07
C LEU A 155 19.42 8.67 -26.46
N PRO A 156 19.25 9.90 -25.91
CA PRO A 156 20.02 11.06 -26.29
C PRO A 156 21.47 10.98 -25.77
N SER A 157 22.40 11.62 -26.50
CA SER A 157 23.77 11.79 -26.01
C SER A 157 23.83 12.95 -25.01
N LEU A 158 23.28 12.72 -23.80
CA LEU A 158 23.24 13.68 -22.71
C LEU A 158 23.93 13.12 -21.47
N PRO A 159 24.61 13.97 -20.68
CA PRO A 159 25.08 13.55 -19.35
C PRO A 159 23.92 13.13 -18.45
N ILE A 160 24.18 12.14 -17.61
CA ILE A 160 23.25 11.74 -16.55
C ILE A 160 23.59 12.56 -15.30
N HIS A 161 22.60 13.27 -14.76
CA HIS A 161 22.74 14.01 -13.51
C HIS A 161 21.87 13.36 -12.43
N VAL A 162 22.52 12.85 -11.38
CA VAL A 162 21.80 12.31 -10.21
C VAL A 162 21.39 13.47 -9.32
N VAL A 163 20.08 13.64 -9.13
CA VAL A 163 19.49 14.72 -8.35
C VAL A 163 18.69 14.18 -7.15
N GLY A 164 18.38 15.07 -6.20
CA GLY A 164 17.61 14.74 -5.01
C GLY A 164 18.38 13.97 -3.94
N GLY A 165 17.74 13.80 -2.81
CA GLY A 165 18.21 13.03 -1.68
C GLY A 165 17.14 12.03 -1.23
N PRO A 166 17.18 10.77 -1.71
CA PRO A 166 16.14 9.80 -1.38
C PRO A 166 16.14 9.48 0.11
N GLN A 167 14.97 9.09 0.62
CA GLN A 167 14.88 8.48 1.94
C GLN A 167 15.56 7.10 1.94
N GLN A 168 16.20 6.76 3.06
CA GLN A 168 16.90 5.48 3.21
C GLN A 168 15.99 4.28 2.92
N ILE A 169 14.72 4.33 3.33
CA ILE A 169 13.77 3.24 3.14
C ILE A 169 13.52 2.92 1.66
N ALA A 170 13.49 3.92 0.79
CA ALA A 170 13.35 3.74 -0.66
C ALA A 170 14.58 3.04 -1.26
N VAL A 171 15.78 3.46 -0.83
CA VAL A 171 17.06 2.83 -1.22
C VAL A 171 17.12 1.38 -0.74
N ASP A 172 16.74 1.12 0.51
CA ASP A 172 16.77 -0.21 1.12
C ASP A 172 15.80 -1.17 0.45
N ALA A 173 14.62 -0.67 0.04
CA ALA A 173 13.65 -1.46 -0.70
C ALA A 173 14.21 -1.92 -2.07
N LEU A 174 14.80 -1.00 -2.84
CA LEU A 174 15.47 -1.33 -4.10
C LEU A 174 16.66 -2.27 -3.86
N ALA A 175 17.51 -2.00 -2.86
CA ALA A 175 18.67 -2.82 -2.55
C ALA A 175 18.27 -4.25 -2.16
N SER A 176 17.21 -4.41 -1.35
CA SER A 176 16.67 -5.70 -0.96
C SER A 176 16.17 -6.49 -2.17
N TRP A 177 15.48 -5.82 -3.09
CA TRP A 177 15.00 -6.45 -4.32
C TRP A 177 16.15 -6.84 -5.25
N PHE A 178 17.07 -5.91 -5.56
CA PHE A 178 18.17 -6.13 -6.48
C PHE A 178 19.13 -7.21 -5.98
N LYS A 179 19.33 -7.31 -4.67
CA LYS A 179 20.10 -8.39 -4.07
C LYS A 179 19.53 -9.78 -4.39
N LYS A 180 18.21 -9.94 -4.41
CA LYS A 180 17.55 -11.18 -4.83
C LYS A 180 17.76 -11.49 -6.31
N LEU A 181 18.05 -10.48 -7.11
CA LEU A 181 18.37 -10.55 -8.54
C LEU A 181 19.89 -10.65 -8.82
N GLY A 182 20.70 -10.76 -7.77
CA GLY A 182 22.16 -10.89 -7.88
C GLY A 182 22.92 -9.57 -8.06
N VAL A 183 22.29 -8.42 -7.83
CA VAL A 183 22.91 -7.10 -7.94
C VAL A 183 23.13 -6.49 -6.56
N ASP A 184 24.37 -6.16 -6.22
CA ASP A 184 24.74 -5.48 -4.96
C ASP A 184 24.57 -3.96 -5.15
N PHE A 185 23.39 -3.46 -4.84
CA PHE A 185 23.03 -2.07 -5.07
C PHE A 185 23.63 -1.13 -4.00
N LYS A 186 24.55 -0.27 -4.44
CA LYS A 186 25.27 0.71 -3.60
C LYS A 186 25.29 2.07 -4.29
N PRO A 187 24.27 2.88 -4.14
CA PRO A 187 24.15 4.16 -4.83
C PRO A 187 25.04 5.24 -4.21
N SER A 188 26.31 5.33 -4.62
CA SER A 188 27.27 6.29 -4.07
C SER A 188 27.00 7.73 -4.47
N LEU A 189 26.29 7.98 -5.57
CA LEU A 189 25.94 9.32 -6.03
C LEU A 189 24.64 9.83 -5.41
N ALA A 190 23.72 8.95 -5.04
CA ALA A 190 22.49 9.33 -4.36
C ALA A 190 22.78 9.59 -2.87
N LYS A 191 22.89 10.86 -2.49
CA LYS A 191 23.05 11.24 -1.08
C LYS A 191 21.71 11.06 -0.38
N VAL A 192 21.61 10.06 0.50
CA VAL A 192 20.42 9.82 1.31
C VAL A 192 20.14 11.04 2.21
N SER A 193 18.88 11.45 2.26
CA SER A 193 18.38 12.56 3.06
C SER A 193 17.43 12.05 4.15
N ALA A 194 17.28 12.80 5.23
CA ALA A 194 16.26 12.55 6.24
C ALA A 194 14.84 12.85 5.74
N LYS A 195 14.73 13.62 4.65
CA LYS A 195 13.47 13.93 3.96
C LYS A 195 13.65 13.69 2.49
N ASP A 196 12.61 13.16 1.83
CA ASP A 196 12.55 13.13 0.38
C ASP A 196 12.60 14.55 -0.19
N ASP A 197 13.39 14.75 -1.24
CA ASP A 197 13.52 16.05 -1.89
C ASP A 197 12.49 16.18 -3.02
N GLY A 198 11.21 16.31 -2.65
CA GLY A 198 10.13 16.52 -3.61
C GLY A 198 10.30 17.79 -4.45
N ALA A 199 11.01 18.80 -3.94
CA ALA A 199 11.31 20.01 -4.70
C ALA A 199 12.30 19.74 -5.83
N ALA A 200 13.30 18.89 -5.61
CA ALA A 200 14.23 18.47 -6.68
C ALA A 200 13.50 17.69 -7.78
N LEU A 201 12.57 16.81 -7.41
CA LEU A 201 11.75 16.08 -8.39
C LEU A 201 10.89 17.01 -9.25
N ALA A 202 10.26 18.00 -8.63
CA ALA A 202 9.41 18.96 -9.35
C ALA A 202 10.19 19.88 -10.30
N THR A 203 11.52 19.95 -10.17
CA THR A 203 12.40 20.81 -10.97
C THR A 203 13.42 20.02 -11.80
N MET A 204 13.20 18.71 -11.99
CA MET A 204 14.09 17.88 -12.83
C MET A 204 14.23 18.47 -14.23
N ALA A 205 15.48 18.60 -14.66
CA ALA A 205 15.83 19.04 -16.00
C ALA A 205 16.10 17.83 -16.92
N GLU A 206 16.15 18.06 -18.21
CA GLU A 206 16.49 17.03 -19.21
C GLU A 206 17.84 16.37 -18.89
N GLY A 207 17.84 15.05 -18.78
CA GLY A 207 19.01 14.24 -18.39
C GLY A 207 19.09 13.91 -16.91
N ASP A 208 18.21 14.45 -16.06
CA ASP A 208 18.20 14.17 -14.62
C ASP A 208 17.59 12.80 -14.31
N ILE A 209 18.11 12.19 -13.22
CA ILE A 209 17.63 10.93 -12.66
C ILE A 209 17.66 10.99 -11.13
N ALA A 210 16.67 10.39 -10.48
CA ALA A 210 16.58 10.34 -9.03
C ALA A 210 16.09 8.97 -8.53
N ILE A 211 16.52 8.57 -7.33
CA ILE A 211 15.79 7.57 -6.54
C ILE A 211 14.82 8.32 -5.65
N THR A 212 13.60 7.84 -5.56
CA THR A 212 12.57 8.46 -4.70
C THR A 212 11.54 7.43 -4.27
N SER A 213 10.56 7.82 -3.44
CA SER A 213 9.37 7.04 -3.22
C SER A 213 8.41 7.15 -4.41
N PHE A 214 7.60 6.11 -4.63
CA PHE A 214 6.58 6.14 -5.68
C PHE A 214 5.56 7.27 -5.43
N SER A 215 5.16 7.46 -4.17
CA SER A 215 4.26 8.54 -3.77
C SER A 215 4.81 9.92 -4.13
N ASN A 216 6.09 10.18 -3.87
CA ASN A 216 6.72 11.45 -4.22
C ASN A 216 6.84 11.64 -5.74
N ALA A 217 7.19 10.58 -6.48
CA ALA A 217 7.24 10.65 -7.94
C ALA A 217 5.88 11.04 -8.53
N LEU A 218 4.78 10.45 -8.04
CA LEU A 218 3.43 10.81 -8.46
C LEU A 218 3.06 12.24 -8.06
N TYR A 219 3.41 12.66 -6.86
CA TYR A 219 3.15 14.04 -6.40
C TYR A 219 3.86 15.09 -7.25
N ALA A 220 5.09 14.77 -7.69
CA ALA A 220 5.88 15.64 -8.54
C ALA A 220 5.56 15.50 -10.03
N PHE A 221 4.62 14.64 -10.42
CA PHE A 221 4.32 14.27 -11.81
C PHE A 221 5.57 13.80 -12.58
N SER A 222 6.50 13.15 -11.88
CA SER A 222 7.73 12.64 -12.48
C SER A 222 7.47 11.37 -13.28
N THR A 223 8.21 11.19 -14.38
CA THR A 223 8.23 9.93 -15.12
C THR A 223 9.06 8.90 -14.37
N VAL A 224 8.56 7.68 -14.24
CA VAL A 224 9.20 6.59 -13.51
C VAL A 224 9.67 5.51 -14.50
N ALA A 225 10.93 5.10 -14.37
CA ALA A 225 11.49 4.03 -15.17
C ALA A 225 10.93 2.67 -14.76
N ALA A 226 10.62 1.81 -15.75
CA ALA A 226 10.34 0.41 -15.50
C ALA A 226 11.64 -0.33 -15.13
N VAL A 227 11.58 -1.20 -14.12
CA VAL A 227 12.71 -2.04 -13.74
C VAL A 227 12.65 -3.34 -14.53
N ALA A 228 13.59 -3.50 -15.45
CA ALA A 228 13.69 -4.64 -16.34
C ALA A 228 14.30 -5.86 -15.64
N VAL A 229 13.53 -6.94 -15.51
CA VAL A 229 13.96 -8.18 -14.86
C VAL A 229 13.95 -9.35 -15.87
N GLY A 230 15.12 -9.94 -16.11
CA GLY A 230 15.26 -11.09 -17.01
C GLY A 230 15.58 -10.75 -18.48
N LYS A 231 15.51 -11.76 -19.35
CA LYS A 231 15.96 -11.63 -20.75
C LYS A 231 14.96 -10.89 -21.66
N ASN A 232 13.68 -10.86 -21.29
CA ASN A 232 12.60 -10.21 -22.06
C ASN A 232 12.23 -8.88 -21.41
N ALA A 233 13.24 -8.11 -21.14
CA ALA A 233 13.19 -7.01 -20.19
C ALA A 233 12.11 -5.96 -20.45
N ALA A 234 11.83 -5.62 -21.69
CA ALA A 234 11.07 -4.41 -22.00
C ALA A 234 9.53 -4.56 -21.95
N THR A 235 9.00 -5.76 -22.17
CA THR A 235 7.54 -5.97 -22.31
C THR A 235 6.88 -6.66 -21.11
N ASP A 236 7.67 -7.37 -20.30
CA ASP A 236 7.13 -8.22 -19.22
C ASP A 236 7.48 -7.69 -17.82
N ASN A 237 7.96 -6.44 -17.72
CA ASN A 237 8.49 -5.92 -16.46
C ASN A 237 7.45 -5.22 -15.62
N ALA A 238 7.56 -5.40 -14.32
CA ALA A 238 6.82 -4.65 -13.36
C ALA A 238 7.10 -3.14 -13.53
N ILE A 239 6.10 -2.40 -13.91
CA ILE A 239 6.11 -0.96 -13.89
C ILE A 239 5.89 -0.51 -12.46
N ALA A 240 6.58 0.54 -12.03
CA ALA A 240 6.27 1.20 -10.76
C ALA A 240 4.95 1.96 -10.90
N ASP A 241 3.87 1.24 -10.77
CA ASP A 241 2.52 1.75 -10.62
C ASP A 241 1.89 1.18 -9.35
N ILE A 242 0.75 1.69 -8.94
CA ILE A 242 0.04 1.22 -7.74
C ILE A 242 -0.22 -0.29 -7.81
N GLY A 243 -0.67 -0.80 -8.96
CA GLY A 243 -0.93 -2.22 -9.14
C GLY A 243 0.34 -3.08 -9.10
N GLY A 244 1.44 -2.61 -9.70
CA GLY A 244 2.73 -3.26 -9.65
C GLY A 244 3.32 -3.29 -8.25
N ILE A 245 3.24 -2.18 -7.53
CA ILE A 245 3.68 -2.07 -6.13
C ILE A 245 2.86 -2.99 -5.22
N GLN A 246 1.55 -3.01 -5.38
CA GLN A 246 0.68 -3.88 -4.59
C GLN A 246 0.99 -5.37 -4.81
N ARG A 247 1.19 -5.80 -6.06
CA ARG A 247 1.61 -7.18 -6.37
C ARG A 247 2.97 -7.53 -5.77
N GLY A 248 3.93 -6.59 -5.81
CA GLY A 248 5.25 -6.78 -5.23
C GLY A 248 5.24 -6.92 -3.71
N ALA A 249 4.33 -6.23 -3.03
CA ALA A 249 4.16 -6.33 -1.58
C ALA A 249 3.50 -7.65 -1.15
N ASP A 250 2.76 -8.29 -2.03
CA ASP A 250 2.18 -9.60 -1.77
C ASP A 250 3.25 -10.70 -1.85
N THR A 251 3.87 -10.99 -0.73
CA THR A 251 4.89 -12.04 -0.60
C THR A 251 4.31 -13.44 -0.38
N SER A 252 3.01 -13.63 -0.54
CA SER A 252 2.32 -14.90 -0.25
C SER A 252 2.66 -16.05 -1.21
N GLY A 253 3.60 -15.84 -2.17
CA GLY A 253 4.23 -16.91 -2.92
C GLY A 253 3.44 -17.44 -4.12
N THR A 254 2.35 -16.81 -4.51
CA THR A 254 1.74 -17.08 -5.81
C THR A 254 2.61 -16.43 -6.89
N ALA A 255 3.37 -17.26 -7.61
CA ALA A 255 4.04 -16.79 -8.81
C ALA A 255 3.01 -16.15 -9.75
N PRO A 256 3.34 -15.01 -10.42
CA PRO A 256 2.48 -14.45 -11.46
C PRO A 256 2.07 -15.56 -12.43
N GLY A 257 0.82 -15.57 -12.86
CA GLY A 257 0.36 -16.50 -13.90
C GLY A 257 1.26 -16.39 -15.13
N GLN A 258 1.38 -17.46 -15.92
CA GLN A 258 2.14 -17.40 -17.16
C GLN A 258 1.58 -16.30 -18.07
N GLY A 259 2.35 -15.26 -18.30
CA GLY A 259 1.97 -14.10 -19.13
C GLY A 259 1.73 -12.80 -18.35
N GLU A 260 1.77 -12.83 -17.03
CA GLU A 260 1.72 -11.57 -16.23
C GLU A 260 3.13 -10.98 -16.02
N ALA A 261 3.22 -9.66 -16.06
CA ALA A 261 4.45 -8.96 -15.72
C ALA A 261 4.88 -9.30 -14.28
N PRO A 262 6.19 -9.50 -14.01
CA PRO A 262 6.65 -9.78 -12.66
C PRO A 262 6.29 -8.62 -11.73
N ALA A 263 5.91 -8.97 -10.49
CA ALA A 263 5.53 -7.99 -9.49
C ALA A 263 6.69 -7.06 -9.15
N TYR A 264 6.39 -5.77 -8.93
CA TYR A 264 7.37 -4.80 -8.45
C TYR A 264 7.73 -5.09 -7.00
N ALA A 265 8.96 -5.51 -6.73
CA ALA A 265 9.36 -5.95 -5.39
C ALA A 265 10.23 -4.96 -4.61
N GLY A 266 10.43 -3.75 -5.15
CA GLY A 266 11.07 -2.63 -4.45
C GLY A 266 10.10 -1.88 -3.52
N THR A 267 9.26 -2.63 -2.78
CA THR A 267 8.19 -2.08 -1.95
C THR A 267 8.53 -2.10 -0.47
N TYR A 268 7.88 -1.21 0.30
CA TYR A 268 7.99 -1.15 1.75
C TYR A 268 6.65 -0.73 2.40
N PRO A 269 6.39 -1.14 3.64
CA PRO A 269 5.18 -0.75 4.34
C PRO A 269 5.26 0.70 4.85
N ILE A 270 4.15 1.41 4.79
CA ILE A 270 3.89 2.62 5.55
C ILE A 270 3.26 2.19 6.86
N ASN A 271 3.94 2.44 7.97
CA ASN A 271 3.51 1.99 9.28
C ASN A 271 2.80 3.08 10.08
N MET A 272 1.77 2.66 10.82
CA MET A 272 1.18 3.44 11.89
C MET A 272 1.74 2.96 13.23
N TYR A 273 2.12 3.91 14.06
CA TYR A 273 2.65 3.73 15.39
C TYR A 273 1.66 4.31 16.41
N LEU A 274 1.14 3.48 17.31
CA LEU A 274 0.28 3.93 18.40
C LEU A 274 1.14 4.25 19.60
N CYS A 275 1.18 5.52 20.01
CA CYS A 275 2.12 6.05 20.98
C CYS A 275 1.59 6.07 22.41
N GLY A 276 2.48 5.91 23.40
CA GLY A 276 2.18 6.05 24.83
C GLY A 276 1.70 4.76 25.48
N ALA A 277 0.75 4.88 26.42
CA ALA A 277 0.16 3.72 27.08
C ALA A 277 -0.86 3.04 26.15
N ASP A 278 -0.93 1.71 26.24
CA ASP A 278 -1.91 0.94 25.47
C ASP A 278 -3.34 1.40 25.82
N ASN A 279 -4.08 1.79 24.78
CA ASN A 279 -5.45 2.25 24.93
C ASN A 279 -6.36 1.70 23.83
N GLN A 280 -7.62 1.48 24.18
CA GLN A 280 -8.58 0.84 23.29
C GLN A 280 -9.06 1.76 22.16
N VAL A 281 -9.08 3.09 22.36
CA VAL A 281 -9.47 4.04 21.30
C VAL A 281 -8.49 3.96 20.14
N ALA A 282 -7.18 4.04 20.42
CA ALA A 282 -6.15 3.95 19.39
C ALA A 282 -6.20 2.61 18.65
N ARG A 283 -6.45 1.51 19.37
CA ARG A 283 -6.61 0.18 18.76
C ARG A 283 -7.87 0.08 17.90
N ALA A 284 -8.99 0.63 18.35
CA ALA A 284 -10.25 0.62 17.59
C ALA A 284 -10.12 1.45 16.29
N VAL A 285 -9.51 2.63 16.37
CA VAL A 285 -9.18 3.43 15.17
C VAL A 285 -8.23 2.66 14.26
N GLY A 286 -7.14 2.10 14.78
CA GLY A 286 -6.23 1.27 13.99
C GLY A 286 -6.96 0.10 13.32
N ARG A 287 -7.86 -0.58 14.03
CA ARG A 287 -8.68 -1.68 13.48
C ARG A 287 -9.60 -1.19 12.35
N TYR A 288 -10.14 0.03 12.47
CA TYR A 288 -10.94 0.65 11.42
C TYR A 288 -10.10 0.91 10.16
N LEU A 289 -8.91 1.49 10.28
CA LEU A 289 -8.04 1.85 9.14
C LEU A 289 -7.54 0.63 8.35
N VAL A 290 -7.40 -0.52 8.99
CA VAL A 290 -6.97 -1.77 8.31
C VAL A 290 -8.13 -2.60 7.77
N ARG A 291 -9.37 -2.12 7.81
CA ARG A 291 -10.52 -2.78 7.19
C ARG A 291 -10.42 -2.76 5.68
N GLN A 292 -11.04 -3.75 5.04
CA GLN A 292 -11.00 -3.88 3.58
C GLN A 292 -11.63 -2.67 2.86
N ASP A 293 -12.73 -2.12 3.39
CA ASP A 293 -13.39 -0.94 2.83
C ASP A 293 -12.55 0.34 3.01
N ALA A 294 -11.94 0.52 4.20
CA ALA A 294 -11.01 1.63 4.43
C ALA A 294 -9.78 1.52 3.52
N GLN A 295 -9.22 0.33 3.35
CA GLN A 295 -8.10 0.10 2.43
C GLN A 295 -8.48 0.37 0.96
N GLY A 296 -9.73 0.12 0.56
CA GLY A 296 -10.23 0.42 -0.78
C GLY A 296 -10.16 1.92 -1.12
N SER A 297 -10.25 2.81 -0.15
CA SER A 297 -10.13 4.27 -0.37
C SER A 297 -8.70 4.72 -0.71
N LEU A 298 -7.67 3.93 -0.40
CA LEU A 298 -6.29 4.21 -0.78
C LEU A 298 -6.06 4.19 -2.30
N GLY A 299 -6.96 3.60 -3.08
CA GLY A 299 -6.92 3.69 -4.54
C GLY A 299 -6.98 5.12 -5.10
N ALA A 300 -7.48 6.08 -4.32
CA ALA A 300 -7.49 7.51 -4.66
C ALA A 300 -6.23 8.26 -4.15
N ALA A 301 -5.40 7.62 -3.34
CA ALA A 301 -4.16 8.16 -2.82
C ALA A 301 -2.98 7.79 -3.71
N VAL A 302 -1.85 8.42 -3.44
CA VAL A 302 -0.57 8.12 -4.12
C VAL A 302 0.20 6.94 -3.49
N VAL A 303 -0.49 6.12 -2.70
CA VAL A 303 0.04 4.91 -2.04
C VAL A 303 -0.86 3.72 -2.31
N ALA A 304 -0.32 2.52 -2.21
CA ALA A 304 -1.08 1.30 -2.48
C ALA A 304 -1.74 0.74 -1.20
N PRO A 305 -2.93 0.13 -1.31
CA PRO A 305 -3.49 -0.65 -0.22
C PRO A 305 -2.63 -1.88 0.10
N MET A 306 -2.74 -2.36 1.33
CA MET A 306 -2.04 -3.57 1.75
C MET A 306 -2.59 -4.82 1.03
N PRO A 307 -1.71 -5.76 0.62
CA PRO A 307 -2.13 -7.10 0.28
C PRO A 307 -2.81 -7.79 1.46
N GLU A 308 -3.74 -8.69 1.18
CA GLU A 308 -4.53 -9.38 2.19
C GLU A 308 -3.68 -10.08 3.26
N SER A 309 -2.60 -10.73 2.85
CA SER A 309 -1.67 -11.42 3.78
C SER A 309 -0.98 -10.46 4.77
N VAL A 310 -0.74 -9.21 4.37
CA VAL A 310 -0.18 -8.15 5.21
C VAL A 310 -1.26 -7.56 6.10
N ARG A 311 -2.45 -7.30 5.54
CA ARG A 311 -3.60 -6.75 6.23
C ARG A 311 -4.06 -7.64 7.41
N ILE A 312 -4.13 -8.95 7.21
CA ILE A 312 -4.47 -9.91 8.27
C ILE A 312 -3.48 -9.82 9.45
N LYS A 313 -2.19 -9.66 9.16
CA LYS A 313 -1.18 -9.48 10.22
C LYS A 313 -1.37 -8.16 10.97
N ALA A 314 -1.70 -7.08 10.27
CA ALA A 314 -2.01 -5.79 10.88
C ALA A 314 -3.25 -5.88 11.80
N ILE A 315 -4.31 -6.55 11.35
CA ILE A 315 -5.51 -6.83 12.16
C ILE A 315 -5.13 -7.53 13.47
N ALA A 316 -4.33 -8.59 13.41
CA ALA A 316 -3.92 -9.35 14.61
C ALA A 316 -3.16 -8.48 15.64
N VAL A 317 -2.44 -7.44 15.18
CA VAL A 317 -1.75 -6.49 16.06
C VAL A 317 -2.74 -5.57 16.77
N VAL A 318 -3.68 -4.99 16.02
CA VAL A 318 -4.61 -3.98 16.58
C VAL A 318 -5.73 -4.60 17.41
N GLU A 319 -6.16 -5.82 17.10
CA GLU A 319 -7.21 -6.53 17.86
C GLU A 319 -6.73 -7.02 19.23
N LYS A 320 -5.42 -7.05 19.45
CA LYS A 320 -4.86 -7.47 20.74
C LYS A 320 -5.28 -6.48 21.83
N GLY A 321 -6.26 -6.87 22.67
CA GLY A 321 -6.77 -6.04 23.75
C GLY A 321 -8.08 -5.30 23.44
N LEU A 322 -8.60 -5.39 22.22
CA LEU A 322 -9.96 -4.92 21.94
C LEU A 322 -11.00 -5.88 22.51
N PRO A 323 -12.15 -5.36 22.96
CA PRO A 323 -13.27 -6.20 23.32
C PRO A 323 -13.74 -6.98 22.08
N LYS A 324 -14.02 -8.27 22.28
CA LYS A 324 -14.63 -9.07 21.19
C LYS A 324 -15.98 -8.46 20.81
N PRO A 325 -16.31 -8.39 19.50
CA PRO A 325 -17.63 -7.97 19.08
C PRO A 325 -18.68 -8.77 19.83
N LYS A 326 -19.70 -8.10 20.40
CA LYS A 326 -20.86 -8.77 20.95
C LYS A 326 -21.68 -9.28 19.77
N ASN A 327 -21.75 -10.60 19.62
CA ASN A 327 -22.66 -11.26 18.66
C ASN A 327 -24.10 -10.90 18.96
#